data_fcf2e1d2b58e718eccf7626f02cc236a
#
_entry.id   fcf2e1d2b58e718eccf7626f02cc236a
#
_cell.length_a   1.000
_cell.length_b   1.000
_cell.length_c   1.000
_cell.angle_alpha   90.00
_cell.angle_beta   90.00
_cell.angle_gamma   90.00
#
_symmetry.space_group_name_H-M   'P 1'
#
loop_
_entity.id
_entity.type
_entity.pdbx_description
1 polymer ?
#
loop_
_entity_poly.entity_id
_entity_poly.type
_entity_poly.pdbx_seq_one_letter_code
_entity_poly.pdbx_strand_id
1 'polypeptide(L)'
;MKLTTNPTTQPMEKSSTPLTERITTLHTSDAVVSSTYSTNDYTKFSFVPGNRAISRRKVIKLRESIKTNDLTIAYPIVVDKQFNIMDGQHRYIACTELKKPIHYIVIGEFDIKVIADVNNSQSRWNAYDYLNAYCELGIHEYKVFAGFMKRNEFNFSV
;
A
#
# COMPACT_ATOMS: atom_id res chain seq x y z
N MET A 1 -9.85 -33.85 -58.20
CA MET A 1 -9.71 -32.48 -57.73
C MET A 1 -10.52 -32.33 -56.44
N LYS A 2 -9.90 -32.53 -55.27
CA LYS A 2 -10.60 -32.53 -53.98
C LYS A 2 -10.23 -31.22 -53.27
N LEU A 3 -11.24 -30.38 -53.02
CA LEU A 3 -11.15 -29.13 -52.25
C LEU A 3 -11.10 -29.48 -50.76
N THR A 4 -10.03 -29.09 -50.10
CA THR A 4 -9.86 -29.21 -48.64
C THR A 4 -10.46 -27.94 -47.99
N THR A 5 -11.46 -28.17 -47.14
CA THR A 5 -12.11 -27.15 -46.34
C THR A 5 -11.23 -26.78 -45.12
N ASN A 6 -11.01 -25.51 -44.92
CA ASN A 6 -10.32 -24.94 -43.74
C ASN A 6 -11.14 -25.11 -42.46
N PRO A 7 -10.52 -25.33 -41.30
CA PRO A 7 -11.24 -25.37 -40.04
C PRO A 7 -11.58 -23.94 -39.56
N THR A 8 -12.85 -23.78 -39.22
CA THR A 8 -13.45 -22.58 -38.61
C THR A 8 -12.80 -22.26 -37.27
N THR A 9 -12.23 -21.06 -37.18
CA THR A 9 -11.75 -20.49 -35.91
C THR A 9 -12.96 -20.13 -35.05
N GLN A 10 -13.15 -20.81 -33.94
CA GLN A 10 -14.16 -20.44 -32.95
C GLN A 10 -13.71 -19.19 -32.17
N PRO A 11 -14.59 -18.22 -31.89
CA PRO A 11 -14.27 -17.07 -31.06
C PRO A 11 -14.08 -17.53 -29.61
N MET A 12 -12.98 -17.12 -28.99
CA MET A 12 -12.76 -17.27 -27.55
C MET A 12 -13.83 -16.48 -26.78
N GLU A 13 -14.73 -17.22 -26.13
CA GLU A 13 -15.72 -16.68 -25.21
C GLU A 13 -14.98 -16.07 -24.00
N LYS A 14 -15.04 -14.73 -23.90
CA LYS A 14 -14.53 -14.01 -22.73
C LYS A 14 -15.47 -14.31 -21.57
N SER A 15 -15.03 -15.17 -20.66
CA SER A 15 -15.69 -15.42 -19.37
C SER A 15 -15.81 -14.10 -18.61
N SER A 16 -16.98 -13.47 -18.66
CA SER A 16 -17.36 -12.30 -17.89
C SER A 16 -17.94 -12.68 -16.54
N THR A 17 -17.16 -13.35 -15.71
CA THR A 17 -17.54 -13.57 -14.31
C THR A 17 -17.41 -12.24 -13.57
N PRO A 18 -18.46 -11.70 -12.93
CA PRO A 18 -18.41 -10.46 -12.20
C PRO A 18 -17.34 -10.50 -11.11
N LEU A 19 -16.61 -9.42 -10.92
CA LEU A 19 -15.56 -9.28 -9.88
C LEU A 19 -16.08 -9.62 -8.47
N THR A 20 -17.37 -9.48 -8.23
CA THR A 20 -18.04 -9.82 -6.96
C THR A 20 -17.98 -11.31 -6.63
N GLU A 21 -17.96 -12.20 -7.62
CA GLU A 21 -17.87 -13.66 -7.38
C GLU A 21 -16.46 -14.16 -7.10
N ARG A 22 -15.42 -13.40 -7.47
CA ARG A 22 -14.03 -13.75 -7.19
C ARG A 22 -13.60 -13.55 -5.74
N ILE A 23 -14.36 -12.76 -4.95
CA ILE A 23 -14.05 -12.47 -3.55
C ILE A 23 -14.58 -13.58 -2.61
N THR A 24 -15.42 -14.51 -3.08
CA THR A 24 -16.14 -15.47 -2.24
C THR A 24 -15.39 -16.79 -2.02
N THR A 25 -14.21 -16.99 -2.60
CA THR A 25 -13.40 -18.19 -2.32
C THR A 25 -12.28 -17.87 -1.32
N LEU A 26 -12.64 -17.38 -0.14
CA LEU A 26 -11.81 -17.58 1.03
C LEU A 26 -11.87 -19.11 1.32
N HIS A 27 -10.72 -19.75 1.39
CA HIS A 27 -10.64 -21.12 1.82
C HIS A 27 -11.35 -21.26 3.17
N THR A 28 -12.13 -22.30 3.36
CA THR A 28 -12.92 -22.55 4.60
C THR A 28 -12.08 -22.63 5.88
N SER A 29 -10.75 -22.62 5.76
CA SER A 29 -9.77 -22.57 6.85
C SER A 29 -9.30 -21.15 7.21
N ASP A 30 -9.67 -20.13 6.42
CA ASP A 30 -9.19 -18.76 6.66
C ASP A 30 -10.09 -18.04 7.67
N ALA A 31 -9.48 -17.49 8.72
CA ALA A 31 -10.18 -16.70 9.72
C ALA A 31 -9.97 -15.19 9.45
N VAL A 32 -11.04 -14.42 9.53
CA VAL A 32 -10.93 -12.95 9.54
C VAL A 32 -10.34 -12.51 10.87
N VAL A 33 -9.08 -12.05 10.86
CA VAL A 33 -8.37 -11.63 12.08
C VAL A 33 -8.58 -10.15 12.37
N SER A 34 -8.81 -9.34 11.33
CA SER A 34 -9.02 -7.90 11.46
C SER A 34 -9.93 -7.38 10.35
N SER A 35 -10.67 -6.30 10.64
CA SER A 35 -11.52 -5.61 9.68
C SER A 35 -11.04 -4.19 9.46
N THR A 36 -11.01 -3.75 8.20
CA THR A 36 -10.78 -2.35 7.86
C THR A 36 -12.12 -1.62 7.82
N TYR A 37 -12.20 -0.54 8.56
CA TYR A 37 -13.37 0.35 8.63
C TYR A 37 -13.12 1.62 7.82
N SER A 38 -14.19 2.31 7.45
CA SER A 38 -14.14 3.59 6.74
C SER A 38 -15.10 4.59 7.36
N THR A 39 -14.68 5.86 7.50
CA THR A 39 -15.53 6.94 8.02
C THR A 39 -15.16 8.29 7.44
N ASN A 40 -16.16 9.18 7.34
CA ASN A 40 -15.95 10.61 7.06
C ASN A 40 -16.03 11.46 8.33
N ASP A 41 -16.27 10.86 9.49
CA ASP A 41 -16.25 11.56 10.76
C ASP A 41 -14.81 11.65 11.29
N TYR A 42 -14.18 12.79 10.99
CA TYR A 42 -12.81 13.06 11.43
C TYR A 42 -12.74 13.36 12.93
N THR A 43 -13.83 13.78 13.57
CA THR A 43 -13.85 14.15 14.99
C THR A 43 -13.72 12.95 15.91
N LYS A 44 -13.93 11.75 15.37
CA LYS A 44 -13.83 10.48 16.08
C LYS A 44 -12.43 10.18 16.60
N PHE A 45 -11.39 10.74 15.99
CA PHE A 45 -9.99 10.37 16.23
C PHE A 45 -9.25 11.38 17.09
N SER A 46 -8.37 10.87 17.96
CA SER A 46 -7.48 11.66 18.82
C SER A 46 -6.02 11.27 18.58
N PHE A 47 -5.11 12.19 18.89
CA PHE A 47 -3.67 11.91 18.85
C PHE A 47 -3.18 11.45 20.22
N VAL A 48 -2.34 10.40 20.23
CA VAL A 48 -1.69 9.95 21.47
C VAL A 48 -0.60 10.92 21.88
N PRO A 49 -0.56 11.38 23.13
CA PRO A 49 0.58 12.09 23.67
C PRO A 49 1.87 11.27 23.55
N GLY A 50 2.95 11.88 23.10
CA GLY A 50 4.22 11.18 22.89
C GLY A 50 4.41 10.55 21.50
N ASN A 51 3.42 10.61 20.63
CA ASN A 51 3.60 10.24 19.24
C ASN A 51 4.54 11.23 18.50
N ARG A 52 5.07 10.83 17.33
CA ARG A 52 6.01 11.67 16.56
C ARG A 52 5.41 13.03 16.25
N ALA A 53 6.26 14.08 16.23
CA ALA A 53 5.84 15.40 15.78
C ALA A 53 5.33 15.36 14.32
N ILE A 54 4.26 16.09 14.07
CA ILE A 54 3.68 16.22 12.73
C ILE A 54 4.64 16.96 11.81
N SER A 55 5.07 16.29 10.75
CA SER A 55 5.88 16.90 9.71
C SER A 55 5.00 17.39 8.56
N ARG A 56 4.86 18.70 8.43
CA ARG A 56 4.09 19.33 7.34
C ARG A 56 4.57 18.88 5.95
N ARG A 57 5.89 18.74 5.77
CA ARG A 57 6.49 18.23 4.53
C ARG A 57 6.00 16.81 4.18
N LYS A 58 5.88 15.93 5.19
CA LYS A 58 5.34 14.56 4.98
C LYS A 58 3.86 14.60 4.61
N VAL A 59 3.07 15.44 5.26
CA VAL A 59 1.64 15.61 4.95
C VAL A 59 1.46 16.05 3.50
N ILE A 60 2.20 17.06 3.04
CA ILE A 60 2.12 17.55 1.66
C ILE A 60 2.46 16.43 0.66
N LYS A 61 3.55 15.67 0.87
CA LYS A 61 3.92 14.55 0.01
C LYS A 61 2.84 13.47 -0.03
N LEU A 62 2.26 13.13 1.12
CA LEU A 62 1.18 12.15 1.20
C LEU A 62 -0.08 12.63 0.48
N ARG A 63 -0.44 13.91 0.61
CA ARG A 63 -1.58 14.47 -0.13
C ARG A 63 -1.42 14.30 -1.64
N GLU A 64 -0.27 14.65 -2.19
CA GLU A 64 -0.02 14.49 -3.63
C GLU A 64 -0.04 13.02 -4.04
N SER A 65 0.56 12.14 -3.24
CA SER A 65 0.50 10.69 -3.47
C SER A 65 -0.93 10.16 -3.46
N ILE A 66 -1.76 10.55 -2.47
CA ILE A 66 -3.16 10.12 -2.35
C ILE A 66 -4.03 10.66 -3.49
N LYS A 67 -3.74 11.85 -4.03
CA LYS A 67 -4.43 12.37 -5.22
C LYS A 67 -4.14 11.55 -6.47
N THR A 68 -2.89 11.10 -6.62
CA THR A 68 -2.43 10.37 -7.82
C THR A 68 -2.81 8.89 -7.71
N ASN A 69 -2.53 8.27 -6.57
CA ASN A 69 -2.79 6.86 -6.31
C ASN A 69 -3.33 6.71 -4.87
N ASP A 70 -4.65 6.57 -4.74
CA ASP A 70 -5.27 6.41 -3.44
C ASP A 70 -5.12 4.98 -2.91
N LEU A 71 -4.08 4.77 -2.14
CA LEU A 71 -3.81 3.49 -1.47
C LEU A 71 -4.23 3.52 0.02
N THR A 72 -5.09 4.46 0.43
CA THR A 72 -5.48 4.62 1.85
C THR A 72 -6.22 3.41 2.41
N ILE A 73 -6.94 2.65 1.57
CA ILE A 73 -7.59 1.40 1.96
C ILE A 73 -6.57 0.27 2.20
N ALA A 74 -5.49 0.23 1.41
CA ALA A 74 -4.41 -0.76 1.57
C ALA A 74 -3.49 -0.44 2.75
N TYR A 75 -3.42 0.85 3.13
CA TYR A 75 -2.62 1.35 4.25
C TYR A 75 -3.51 2.13 5.22
N PRO A 76 -4.44 1.47 5.93
CA PRO A 76 -5.31 2.14 6.90
C PRO A 76 -4.52 2.72 8.06
N ILE A 77 -5.07 3.72 8.75
CA ILE A 77 -4.49 4.15 10.02
C ILE A 77 -4.77 3.10 11.09
N VAL A 78 -3.91 3.02 12.09
CA VAL A 78 -4.06 2.11 13.22
C VAL A 78 -4.54 2.90 14.42
N VAL A 79 -5.63 2.46 15.05
CA VAL A 79 -6.20 3.11 16.23
C VAL A 79 -6.44 2.09 17.35
N ASP A 80 -6.45 2.57 18.59
CA ASP A 80 -6.89 1.78 19.74
C ASP A 80 -8.43 1.75 19.85
N LYS A 81 -8.95 1.12 20.89
CA LYS A 81 -10.40 1.03 21.19
C LYS A 81 -11.05 2.39 21.48
N GLN A 82 -10.28 3.39 21.88
CA GLN A 82 -10.71 4.75 22.17
C GLN A 82 -10.53 5.67 20.95
N PHE A 83 -10.17 5.11 19.77
CA PHE A 83 -9.87 5.82 18.53
C PHE A 83 -8.68 6.78 18.61
N ASN A 84 -7.74 6.53 19.52
CA ASN A 84 -6.47 7.22 19.50
C ASN A 84 -5.60 6.68 18.37
N ILE A 85 -5.02 7.58 17.57
CA ILE A 85 -4.19 7.22 16.42
C ILE A 85 -2.82 6.74 16.92
N MET A 86 -2.58 5.45 16.78
CA MET A 86 -1.33 4.80 17.13
C MET A 86 -0.32 4.89 15.99
N ASP A 87 -0.77 4.68 14.74
CA ASP A 87 0.03 4.90 13.53
C ASP A 87 -0.80 5.54 12.43
N GLY A 88 -0.11 6.23 11.51
CA GLY A 88 -0.74 6.86 10.34
C GLY A 88 -1.21 8.30 10.57
N GLN A 89 -0.74 9.01 11.61
CA GLN A 89 -1.15 10.40 11.90
C GLN A 89 -0.95 11.37 10.72
N HIS A 90 0.12 11.25 9.93
CA HIS A 90 0.32 12.08 8.73
C HIS A 90 -0.69 11.74 7.63
N ARG A 91 -1.07 10.46 7.52
CA ARG A 91 -2.09 9.97 6.57
C ARG A 91 -3.47 10.47 6.97
N TYR A 92 -3.80 10.41 8.25
CA TYR A 92 -5.02 10.98 8.78
C TYR A 92 -5.16 12.47 8.41
N ILE A 93 -4.13 13.30 8.67
CA ILE A 93 -4.17 14.73 8.33
C ILE A 93 -4.30 14.93 6.82
N ALA A 94 -3.54 14.17 6.02
CA ALA A 94 -3.62 14.29 4.57
C ALA A 94 -5.02 13.97 4.02
N CYS A 95 -5.68 12.91 4.52
CA CYS A 95 -7.03 12.55 4.15
C CYS A 95 -8.06 13.60 4.61
N THR A 96 -7.92 14.12 5.84
CA THR A 96 -8.80 15.17 6.38
C THR A 96 -8.72 16.44 5.51
N GLU A 97 -7.52 16.89 5.14
CA GLU A 97 -7.34 18.05 4.26
C GLU A 97 -7.89 17.83 2.85
N LEU A 98 -7.86 16.60 2.36
CA LEU A 98 -8.41 16.21 1.06
C LEU A 98 -9.91 15.92 1.11
N LYS A 99 -10.53 15.94 2.28
CA LYS A 99 -11.93 15.54 2.52
C LYS A 99 -12.22 14.12 2.02
N LYS A 100 -11.25 13.21 2.17
CA LYS A 100 -11.36 11.80 1.82
C LYS A 100 -11.71 10.95 3.03
N PRO A 101 -12.37 9.79 2.84
CA PRO A 101 -12.63 8.85 3.93
C PRO A 101 -11.35 8.45 4.65
N ILE A 102 -11.44 8.26 5.97
CA ILE A 102 -10.41 7.65 6.78
C ILE A 102 -10.65 6.15 6.80
N HIS A 103 -9.71 5.39 6.27
CA HIS A 103 -9.67 3.94 6.44
C HIS A 103 -8.84 3.61 7.68
N TYR A 104 -9.39 2.77 8.58
CA TYR A 104 -8.74 2.46 9.84
C TYR A 104 -8.97 1.03 10.29
N ILE A 105 -8.05 0.51 11.09
CA ILE A 105 -8.19 -0.75 11.83
C ILE A 105 -8.12 -0.46 13.31
N VAL A 106 -8.93 -1.20 14.08
CA VAL A 106 -8.92 -1.11 15.54
C VAL A 106 -8.09 -2.26 16.09
N ILE A 107 -7.06 -1.94 16.86
CA ILE A 107 -6.24 -2.92 17.56
C ILE A 107 -6.49 -2.88 19.08
N GLY A 108 -6.01 -3.88 19.80
CA GLY A 108 -5.99 -3.86 21.27
C GLY A 108 -5.16 -2.71 21.82
N GLU A 109 -5.17 -2.55 23.11
CA GLU A 109 -4.31 -1.60 23.80
C GLU A 109 -2.85 -2.07 23.73
N PHE A 110 -1.99 -1.22 23.17
CA PHE A 110 -0.55 -1.44 23.14
C PHE A 110 0.16 -0.22 23.76
N ASP A 111 1.26 -0.47 24.47
CA ASP A 111 2.13 0.60 24.93
C ASP A 111 2.71 1.35 23.71
N ILE A 112 2.74 2.68 23.78
CA ILE A 112 3.33 3.56 22.76
C ILE A 112 4.79 3.18 22.47
N LYS A 113 5.50 2.63 23.44
CA LYS A 113 6.87 2.12 23.25
C LYS A 113 6.93 0.99 22.25
N VAL A 114 6.02 0.01 22.35
CA VAL A 114 5.94 -1.12 21.41
C VAL A 114 5.71 -0.62 19.99
N ILE A 115 4.82 0.36 19.83
CA ILE A 115 4.54 0.97 18.53
C ILE A 115 5.75 1.73 17.98
N ALA A 116 6.45 2.48 18.84
CA ALA A 116 7.68 3.17 18.46
C ALA A 116 8.76 2.18 18.01
N ASP A 117 8.91 1.07 18.69
CA ASP A 117 9.89 0.02 18.36
C ASP A 117 9.55 -0.66 17.04
N VAL A 118 8.28 -1.02 16.80
CA VAL A 118 7.82 -1.57 15.51
C VAL A 118 8.07 -0.58 14.37
N ASN A 119 7.75 0.69 14.56
CA ASN A 119 7.99 1.73 13.55
C ASN A 119 9.49 2.00 13.30
N ASN A 120 10.34 1.81 14.30
CA ASN A 120 11.80 1.98 14.17
C ASN A 120 12.45 0.77 13.50
N SER A 121 11.90 -0.42 13.68
CA SER A 121 12.40 -1.67 13.08
C SER A 121 12.08 -1.81 11.59
N GLN A 122 11.15 -1.03 11.05
CA GLN A 122 10.87 -1.00 9.61
C GLN A 122 12.01 -0.30 8.87
N SER A 123 12.85 -1.08 8.20
CA SER A 123 13.87 -0.52 7.31
C SER A 123 13.19 0.21 6.14
N ARG A 124 13.66 1.41 5.85
CA ARG A 124 13.21 2.12 4.64
C ARG A 124 13.88 1.49 3.43
N TRP A 125 13.17 1.42 2.33
CA TRP A 125 13.77 1.07 1.05
C TRP A 125 14.96 1.98 0.78
N ASN A 126 16.09 1.37 0.52
CA ASN A 126 17.31 2.05 0.10
C ASN A 126 17.36 2.14 -1.43
N ALA A 127 18.38 2.79 -1.97
CA ALA A 127 18.52 2.97 -3.41
C ALA A 127 18.65 1.65 -4.20
N TYR A 128 19.25 0.60 -3.58
CA TYR A 128 19.33 -0.71 -4.20
C TYR A 128 17.99 -1.42 -4.27
N ASP A 129 17.13 -1.27 -3.25
CA ASP A 129 15.79 -1.87 -3.24
C ASP A 129 14.96 -1.32 -4.40
N TYR A 130 15.01 0.02 -4.62
CA TYR A 130 14.35 0.66 -5.75
C TYR A 130 14.94 0.22 -7.09
N LEU A 131 16.28 0.17 -7.20
CA LEU A 131 16.94 -0.28 -8.42
C LEU A 131 16.53 -1.71 -8.80
N ASN A 132 16.54 -2.62 -7.83
CA ASN A 132 16.11 -4.00 -8.04
C ASN A 132 14.64 -4.08 -8.48
N ALA A 133 13.75 -3.37 -7.78
CA ALA A 133 12.33 -3.37 -8.12
C ALA A 133 12.08 -2.90 -9.56
N TYR A 134 12.73 -1.82 -10.00
CA TYR A 134 12.59 -1.33 -11.37
C TYR A 134 13.25 -2.24 -12.41
N CYS A 135 14.33 -2.94 -12.07
CA CYS A 135 14.92 -3.98 -12.93
C CYS A 135 13.94 -5.15 -13.11
N GLU A 136 13.28 -5.61 -12.03
CA GLU A 136 12.28 -6.68 -12.08
C GLU A 136 11.03 -6.28 -12.88
N LEU A 137 10.61 -5.02 -12.80
CA LEU A 137 9.56 -4.46 -13.64
C LEU A 137 9.91 -4.37 -15.12
N GLY A 138 11.14 -4.74 -15.48
CA GLY A 138 11.58 -4.80 -16.88
C GLY A 138 11.99 -3.46 -17.48
N ILE A 139 12.12 -2.39 -16.68
CA ILE A 139 12.49 -1.06 -17.17
C ILE A 139 13.94 -1.07 -17.64
N HIS A 140 14.11 -0.90 -18.96
CA HIS A 140 15.40 -1.10 -19.64
C HIS A 140 16.53 -0.22 -19.07
N GLU A 141 16.25 1.05 -18.84
CA GLU A 141 17.21 2.04 -18.34
C GLU A 141 17.80 1.62 -16.99
N TYR A 142 16.98 1.07 -16.10
CA TYR A 142 17.42 0.57 -14.80
C TYR A 142 18.27 -0.69 -14.92
N LYS A 143 17.96 -1.59 -15.85
CA LYS A 143 18.80 -2.77 -16.14
C LYS A 143 20.18 -2.37 -16.69
N VAL A 144 20.23 -1.40 -17.59
CA VAL A 144 21.48 -0.83 -18.10
C VAL A 144 22.29 -0.19 -16.98
N PHE A 145 21.63 0.62 -16.14
CA PHE A 145 22.28 1.27 -15.00
C PHE A 145 22.81 0.27 -13.96
N ALA A 146 22.02 -0.75 -13.60
CA ALA A 146 22.48 -1.82 -12.71
C ALA A 146 23.70 -2.57 -13.26
N GLY A 147 23.71 -2.86 -14.58
CA GLY A 147 24.85 -3.44 -15.26
C GLY A 147 26.09 -2.54 -15.26
N PHE A 148 25.91 -1.22 -15.42
CA PHE A 148 26.98 -0.25 -15.32
C PHE A 148 27.58 -0.19 -13.91
N MET A 149 26.75 -0.10 -12.88
CA MET A 149 27.20 -0.09 -11.48
C MET A 149 28.00 -1.35 -11.15
N LYS A 150 27.50 -2.53 -11.55
CA LYS A 150 28.18 -3.81 -11.30
C LYS A 150 29.55 -3.88 -11.98
N ARG A 151 29.67 -3.40 -13.23
CA ARG A 151 30.96 -3.43 -13.97
C ARG A 151 32.01 -2.47 -13.39
N ASN A 152 31.56 -1.37 -12.80
CA ASN A 152 32.46 -0.33 -12.31
C ASN A 152 32.60 -0.33 -10.77
N GLU A 153 32.04 -1.35 -10.11
CA GLU A 153 32.08 -1.50 -8.63
C GLU A 153 31.52 -0.29 -7.87
N PHE A 154 30.58 0.45 -8.48
CA PHE A 154 29.95 1.60 -7.83
C PHE A 154 28.92 1.14 -6.81
N ASN A 155 28.96 1.81 -5.64
CA ASN A 155 27.98 1.65 -4.57
C ASN A 155 27.26 2.98 -4.34
N PHE A 156 25.97 2.91 -3.98
CA PHE A 156 25.28 4.08 -3.45
C PHE A 156 25.91 4.44 -2.11
N SER A 157 26.41 5.68 -1.97
CA SER A 157 26.85 6.19 -0.68
C SER A 157 25.64 6.25 0.27
N VAL A 158 25.80 5.71 1.47
CA VAL A 158 24.77 5.75 2.52
C VAL A 158 24.83 7.09 3.23
#